data_7e213f345f72c2bd4341989064211143
#
_entry.id   7e213f345f72c2bd4341989064211143
#
_cell.length_a   1.000
_cell.length_b   1.000
_cell.length_c   1.000
_cell.angle_alpha   90.00
_cell.angle_beta   90.00
_cell.angle_gamma   90.00
#
_symmetry.space_group_name_H-M   'P 1'
#
loop_
_entity.id
_entity.type
_entity.pdbx_description
1 polymer ?
#
loop_
_entity_poly.entity_id
_entity_poly.type
_entity_poly.pdbx_seq_one_letter_code
_entity_poly.pdbx_strand_id
1 'polypeptide(L)' 'MMQVFVLRYKYPNRAEAFESYDDAVNAGVDFIVEMGDWNIWSEDEINDEVSAFIEYKTCEVVELYCCEVKEARK' A
#
# COMPACT_ATOMS: atom_id res chain seq x y z
N MET A 1 -4.32 -22.95 -0.07
CA MET A 1 -4.53 -21.65 0.56
C MET A 1 -3.54 -20.66 -0.02
N MET A 2 -3.99 -19.50 -0.39
CA MET A 2 -3.18 -18.50 -1.07
C MET A 2 -3.18 -17.22 -0.25
N GLN A 3 -2.04 -16.57 -0.16
CA GLN A 3 -1.95 -15.23 0.44
C GLN A 3 -2.07 -14.18 -0.63
N VAL A 4 -2.85 -13.17 -0.35
CA VAL A 4 -3.04 -12.03 -1.23
C VAL A 4 -2.76 -10.78 -0.42
N PHE A 5 -2.04 -9.87 -1.00
CA PHE A 5 -1.69 -8.60 -0.37
C PHE A 5 -2.56 -7.52 -0.97
N VAL A 6 -3.40 -6.91 -0.15
CA VAL A 6 -4.34 -5.90 -0.59
C VAL A 6 -3.81 -4.53 -0.21
N LEU A 7 -3.61 -3.70 -1.20
CA LEU A 7 -3.18 -2.33 -1.01
C LEU A 7 -4.42 -1.45 -1.12
N ARG A 8 -4.74 -0.76 -0.03
CA ARG A 8 -5.89 0.13 0.01
C ARG A 8 -5.42 1.56 -0.08
N TYR A 9 -5.86 2.23 -1.13
CA TYR A 9 -5.58 3.65 -1.34
C TYR A 9 -6.67 4.45 -0.65
N LYS A 10 -6.27 5.46 0.10
CA LYS A 10 -7.24 6.28 0.83
C LYS A 10 -7.78 7.44 0.00
N TYR A 11 -7.02 7.87 -0.99
CA TYR A 11 -7.37 9.00 -1.85
C TYR A 11 -6.95 8.71 -3.30
N PRO A 12 -7.86 8.34 -4.21
CA PRO A 12 -9.26 7.99 -4.00
C PRO A 12 -9.41 6.64 -3.32
N ASN A 13 -10.55 6.43 -2.70
CA ASN A 13 -10.80 5.21 -1.96
C ASN A 13 -10.96 4.03 -2.93
N ARG A 14 -9.92 3.22 -3.04
CA ARG A 14 -9.94 2.01 -3.86
C ARG A 14 -8.92 1.02 -3.33
N ALA A 15 -8.98 -0.19 -3.85
CA ALA A 15 -8.06 -1.25 -3.41
C ALA A 15 -7.55 -2.03 -4.60
N GLU A 16 -6.38 -2.60 -4.44
CA GLU A 16 -5.74 -3.40 -5.47
C GLU A 16 -5.10 -4.61 -4.81
N ALA A 17 -5.26 -5.79 -5.41
CA ALA A 17 -4.71 -7.03 -4.86
C ALA A 17 -3.46 -7.43 -5.60
N PHE A 18 -2.49 -7.96 -4.85
CA PHE A 18 -1.21 -8.42 -5.38
C PHE A 18 -0.93 -9.81 -4.85
N GLU A 19 -0.30 -10.65 -5.66
CA GLU A 19 0.13 -11.98 -5.23
C GLU A 19 1.49 -11.93 -4.53
N SER A 20 2.27 -10.89 -4.77
CA SER A 20 3.59 -10.71 -4.19
C SER A 20 3.60 -9.56 -3.21
N TYR A 21 4.19 -9.81 -2.02
CA TYR A 21 4.38 -8.78 -1.02
C TYR A 21 5.22 -7.63 -1.57
N ASP A 22 6.32 -7.96 -2.26
CA ASP A 22 7.22 -6.95 -2.80
C ASP A 22 6.52 -6.07 -3.82
N ASP A 23 5.69 -6.65 -4.68
CA ASP A 23 4.93 -5.89 -5.66
C ASP A 23 3.96 -4.92 -4.98
N ALA A 24 3.29 -5.39 -3.92
CA ALA A 24 2.37 -4.54 -3.18
C ALA A 24 3.10 -3.38 -2.50
N VAL A 25 4.24 -3.65 -1.88
CA VAL A 25 5.03 -2.61 -1.23
C VAL A 25 5.52 -1.60 -2.24
N ASN A 26 6.04 -2.06 -3.38
CA ASN A 26 6.53 -1.16 -4.41
C ASN A 26 5.41 -0.27 -4.95
N ALA A 27 4.24 -0.84 -5.17
CA ALA A 27 3.09 -0.06 -5.62
C ALA A 27 2.68 0.99 -4.59
N GLY A 28 2.72 0.63 -3.31
CA GLY A 28 2.40 1.56 -2.23
C GLY A 28 3.39 2.70 -2.15
N VAL A 29 4.69 2.40 -2.25
CA VAL A 29 5.74 3.42 -2.23
C VAL A 29 5.58 4.37 -3.42
N ASP A 30 5.34 3.82 -4.61
CA ASP A 30 5.13 4.65 -5.81
C ASP A 30 3.94 5.58 -5.63
N PHE A 31 2.86 5.08 -5.04
CA PHE A 31 1.69 5.89 -4.77
C PHE A 31 1.98 7.02 -3.77
N ILE A 32 2.74 6.74 -2.72
CA ILE A 32 3.12 7.76 -1.74
C ILE A 32 3.91 8.87 -2.41
N VAL A 33 4.88 8.51 -3.24
CA VAL A 33 5.70 9.50 -3.95
C VAL A 33 4.82 10.34 -4.88
N GLU A 34 3.92 9.70 -5.60
CA GLU A 34 3.01 10.39 -6.51
C GLU A 34 2.10 11.37 -5.75
N MET A 35 1.53 10.93 -4.62
CA MET A 35 0.69 11.79 -3.80
C MET A 35 1.47 12.93 -3.17
N GLY A 36 2.72 12.68 -2.81
CA GLY A 36 3.60 13.72 -2.31
C GLY A 36 3.84 14.81 -3.34
N ASP A 37 4.07 14.41 -4.59
CA ASP A 37 4.25 15.36 -5.68
C ASP A 37 2.98 16.19 -5.90
N TRP A 38 1.82 15.53 -5.90
CA TRP A 38 0.54 16.20 -6.08
C TRP A 38 0.25 17.22 -4.97
N ASN A 39 0.61 16.88 -3.73
CA ASN A 39 0.31 17.70 -2.55
C ASN A 39 1.47 18.63 -2.18
N ILE A 40 2.52 18.64 -2.96
CA ILE A 40 3.70 19.47 -2.74
C ILE A 40 4.30 19.22 -1.36
N TRP A 41 4.40 17.95 -0.97
CA TRP A 41 5.06 17.57 0.26
C TRP A 41 6.56 17.77 0.12
N SER A 42 7.21 18.07 1.22
CA SER A 42 8.67 18.12 1.24
C SER A 42 9.24 16.71 1.09
N GLU A 43 10.51 16.62 0.70
CA GLU A 43 11.19 15.34 0.61
C GLU A 43 11.16 14.60 1.94
N ASP A 44 11.31 15.32 3.06
CA ASP A 44 11.25 14.71 4.39
C ASP A 44 9.86 14.14 4.69
N GLU A 45 8.81 14.83 4.29
CA GLU A 45 7.46 14.34 4.49
C GLU A 45 7.20 13.07 3.69
N ILE A 46 7.66 13.02 2.44
CA ILE A 46 7.55 11.83 1.60
C ILE A 46 8.31 10.68 2.25
N ASN A 47 9.53 10.91 2.70
CA ASN A 47 10.35 9.88 3.33
C ASN A 47 9.71 9.37 4.60
N ASP A 48 9.11 10.23 5.41
CA ASP A 48 8.42 9.83 6.63
C ASP A 48 7.23 8.93 6.32
N GLU A 49 6.45 9.26 5.29
CA GLU A 49 5.31 8.45 4.90
C GLU A 49 5.75 7.09 4.37
N VAL A 50 6.80 7.05 3.56
CA VAL A 50 7.34 5.79 3.04
C VAL A 50 7.84 4.92 4.18
N SER A 51 8.58 5.51 5.13
CA SER A 51 9.11 4.78 6.27
C SER A 51 7.99 4.21 7.13
N ALA A 52 6.95 4.99 7.39
CA ALA A 52 5.80 4.54 8.17
C ALA A 52 5.08 3.38 7.46
N PHE A 53 4.90 3.51 6.16
CA PHE A 53 4.24 2.47 5.38
C PHE A 53 5.04 1.16 5.42
N ILE A 54 6.34 1.23 5.26
CA ILE A 54 7.19 0.04 5.28
C ILE A 54 7.18 -0.60 6.67
N GLU A 55 7.29 0.20 7.72
CA GLU A 55 7.38 -0.31 9.08
C GLU A 55 6.03 -0.79 9.63
N TYR A 56 4.99 0.00 9.45
CA TYR A 56 3.68 -0.27 10.05
C TYR A 56 2.63 -0.75 9.07
N LYS A 57 2.95 -0.84 7.80
CA LYS A 57 2.04 -1.23 6.73
C LYS A 57 0.90 -0.25 6.53
N THR A 58 1.03 0.96 7.03
CA THR A 58 0.02 2.00 6.89
C THR A 58 0.67 3.37 6.97
N CYS A 59 0.10 4.31 6.26
CA CYS A 59 0.46 5.71 6.36
C CYS A 59 -0.78 6.54 6.04
N GLU A 60 -0.60 7.83 5.87
CA GLU A 60 -1.75 8.73 5.67
C GLU A 60 -2.55 8.43 4.42
N VAL A 61 -1.92 7.95 3.35
CA VAL A 61 -2.57 7.84 2.05
C VAL A 61 -2.81 6.40 1.57
N VAL A 62 -2.18 5.42 2.20
CA VAL A 62 -2.29 4.03 1.75
C VAL A 62 -2.04 3.08 2.92
N GLU A 63 -2.65 1.90 2.86
CA GLU A 63 -2.39 0.85 3.84
C GLU A 63 -2.37 -0.51 3.17
N LEU A 64 -1.64 -1.44 3.77
CA LEU A 64 -1.41 -2.77 3.22
C LEU A 64 -1.94 -3.83 4.17
N TYR A 65 -2.76 -4.72 3.63
CA TYR A 65 -3.31 -5.84 4.38
C TYR A 65 -2.82 -7.15 3.78
N CYS A 66 -2.54 -8.11 4.64
CA CYS A 66 -2.27 -9.47 4.21
C CYS A 66 -3.52 -10.30 4.47
N CYS A 67 -4.07 -10.87 3.42
CA CYS A 67 -5.29 -11.67 3.50
C CYS A 67 -5.02 -13.08 3.02
N GLU A 68 -5.63 -14.06 3.69
CA GLU A 68 -5.63 -15.43 3.21
C GLU A 68 -6.89 -15.67 2.42
N VAL A 69 -6.72 -16.24 1.23
CA VAL A 69 -7.85 -16.59 0.39
C VAL A 69 -8.00 -18.09 0.42
N LYS A 70 -9.11 -18.56 0.93
CA LYS A 70 -9.42 -19.99 0.94
C LYS A 70 -10.05 -20.36 -0.38
N GLU A 71 -9.65 -21.52 -0.88
CA GLU A 71 -10.30 -22.03 -2.06
C GLU A 71 -11.76 -22.37 -1.76
N ALA A 72 -12.62 -22.05 -2.73
CA ALA A 72 -14.01 -22.43 -2.60
C ALA A 72 -14.14 -23.94 -2.63
N ARG A 73 -14.98 -24.46 -1.77
CA ARG A 73 -15.25 -25.89 -1.69
C ARG A 73 -16.68 -26.14 -2.07
N LYS A 74 -16.86 -27.17 -2.86
CA LYS A 74 -18.20 -27.59 -3.25
C LYS A 74 -18.69 -28.74 -2.38
#